data_f14a32395909c3a8ba11e0aedf784229
#
_entry.id   f14a32395909c3a8ba11e0aedf784229
#
_cell.length_a   1.000
_cell.length_b   1.000
_cell.length_c   1.000
_cell.angle_alpha   90.00
_cell.angle_beta   90.00
_cell.angle_gamma   90.00
#
_symmetry.space_group_name_H-M   'P 1'
#
loop_
_entity.id
_entity.type
_entity.pdbx_description
1 polymer ?
#
loop_
_entity_poly.entity_id
_entity_poly.type
_entity_poly.pdbx_seq_one_letter_code
_entity_poly.pdbx_strand_id
1 'polypeptide(L)'
;MRASQFFISTLKEAPADAEIASHKLMMRAGMIKKIGAGIYTLMPMGLRVVRKVEAIVREEMNRAGAVELTMPVVQPAELWAETGRFEKMGPELMRIRDRHGHDFVVQPTSEEVVTDIARQEIRSYKQLPKNFYQIQTKFRDERRPRFGLMRGREFIMKDAYSFDRDQATAKASYQVMAKAYRRIFDRFGLTYRAVAADSGAIGGDLSEEFQVIAATGEDAIVYCPGSDYAANMEKAEALAPAGPRPAATQAMTKTATPGKSTCAAVAELLGLPLKNTVKSLVLATDSLNEQGEVVKTQVWLLLLRGDHDMNEVKVSKLPGLQAFRFATLGEIEEHFGCLPGYLGPIGLKKQVQIVVDRDVAVMSDWVCGANEADFHITGVNWGRDLPEPALVADLRNVVVGDASPDGQGVLAIERGIEVGHVFYLGTKYSQAMNATFLDQNGKPQFMEMGCYGIGITRLPAAAIEQNHDERGIIWPDALAPFTVVLCPINAERSPEVKATSEALYAELLAAGVDVMLDDRGERPGAMFADWELIGVPHRVNIGDRALKEGHVEYQHRRDAAASAVPVADIVGQLLTKLQA
;
A
#
# COMPACT_ATOMS: atom_id res chain seq x y z
N MET A 1 3.80 29.35 19.06
CA MET A 1 2.32 29.25 19.13
C MET A 1 1.88 29.11 20.60
N ARG A 2 0.71 29.66 20.99
CA ARG A 2 0.16 29.54 22.35
C ARG A 2 -1.04 28.59 22.34
N ALA A 3 -1.14 27.72 23.34
CA ALA A 3 -2.21 26.73 23.42
C ALA A 3 -3.59 27.38 23.64
N SER A 4 -3.65 28.50 24.37
CA SER A 4 -4.89 29.30 24.55
C SER A 4 -5.44 29.89 23.24
N GLN A 5 -4.60 30.04 22.21
CA GLN A 5 -4.95 30.57 20.88
C GLN A 5 -5.04 29.46 19.82
N PHE A 6 -4.70 28.24 20.18
CA PHE A 6 -4.74 27.08 19.28
C PHE A 6 -5.91 26.17 19.64
N PHE A 7 -6.51 25.53 18.65
CA PHE A 7 -7.64 24.63 18.93
C PHE A 7 -7.16 23.22 19.24
N ILE A 8 -7.13 22.87 20.53
CA ILE A 8 -6.78 21.53 21.03
C ILE A 8 -8.07 20.84 21.47
N SER A 9 -8.36 19.66 20.91
CA SER A 9 -9.59 18.91 21.19
C SER A 9 -9.26 17.41 21.38
N THR A 10 -8.70 17.08 22.52
CA THR A 10 -8.37 15.69 22.90
C THR A 10 -9.59 14.95 23.46
N LEU A 11 -9.59 13.63 23.29
CA LEU A 11 -10.62 12.73 23.81
C LEU A 11 -9.98 11.67 24.70
N LYS A 12 -10.65 11.31 25.80
CA LYS A 12 -10.21 10.21 26.69
C LYS A 12 -10.29 8.86 25.98
N GLU A 13 -11.37 8.63 25.26
CA GLU A 13 -11.65 7.36 24.59
C GLU A 13 -11.77 7.55 23.08
N ALA A 14 -11.40 6.54 22.34
CA ALA A 14 -11.59 6.51 20.89
C ALA A 14 -13.06 6.22 20.56
N PRO A 15 -13.59 6.75 19.43
CA PRO A 15 -14.88 6.32 18.91
C PRO A 15 -14.91 4.80 18.67
N ALA A 16 -16.09 4.19 18.86
CA ALA A 16 -16.27 2.74 18.78
C ALA A 16 -15.95 2.14 17.38
N ASP A 17 -16.05 2.95 16.34
CA ASP A 17 -15.75 2.58 14.95
C ASP A 17 -14.26 2.73 14.58
N ALA A 18 -13.42 3.21 15.48
CA ALA A 18 -11.97 3.26 15.28
C ALA A 18 -11.33 1.91 15.66
N GLU A 19 -10.72 1.23 14.70
CA GLU A 19 -10.22 -0.14 14.88
C GLU A 19 -8.72 -0.18 15.18
N ILE A 20 -7.88 0.42 14.32
CA ILE A 20 -6.42 0.37 14.42
C ILE A 20 -5.84 1.55 15.24
N ALA A 21 -4.59 1.41 15.67
CA ALA A 21 -3.93 2.37 16.55
C ALA A 21 -3.91 3.79 15.97
N SER A 22 -3.52 3.97 14.72
CA SER A 22 -3.47 5.28 14.06
C SER A 22 -4.85 5.96 14.04
N HIS A 23 -5.91 5.23 13.69
CA HIS A 23 -7.26 5.78 13.66
C HIS A 23 -7.71 6.22 15.06
N LYS A 24 -7.52 5.35 16.08
CA LYS A 24 -7.85 5.66 17.48
C LYS A 24 -7.10 6.88 17.98
N LEU A 25 -5.79 6.91 17.78
CA LEU A 25 -4.93 7.97 18.31
C LEU A 25 -5.13 9.30 17.59
N MET A 26 -5.31 9.32 16.27
CA MET A 26 -5.60 10.55 15.54
C MET A 26 -6.94 11.18 15.92
N MET A 27 -7.96 10.36 16.17
CA MET A 27 -9.26 10.83 16.68
C MET A 27 -9.12 11.37 18.10
N ARG A 28 -8.46 10.62 19.00
CA ARG A 28 -8.25 11.02 20.39
C ARG A 28 -7.39 12.28 20.53
N ALA A 29 -6.34 12.40 19.73
CA ALA A 29 -5.46 13.58 19.74
C ALA A 29 -6.07 14.81 19.06
N GLY A 30 -7.31 14.74 18.59
CA GLY A 30 -7.97 15.84 17.92
C GLY A 30 -7.34 16.25 16.59
N MET A 31 -6.74 15.30 15.88
CA MET A 31 -6.07 15.54 14.59
C MET A 31 -7.02 15.43 13.40
N ILE A 32 -8.01 14.56 13.50
CA ILE A 32 -9.03 14.35 12.48
C ILE A 32 -10.42 14.29 13.09
N LYS A 33 -11.44 14.67 12.29
CA LYS A 33 -12.84 14.53 12.66
C LYS A 33 -13.63 13.94 11.52
N LYS A 34 -14.35 12.86 11.78
CA LYS A 34 -15.17 12.17 10.78
C LYS A 34 -16.40 13.02 10.40
N ILE A 35 -16.60 13.23 9.12
CA ILE A 35 -17.76 13.89 8.54
C ILE A 35 -18.70 12.86 7.88
N GLY A 36 -18.11 11.85 7.26
CA GLY A 36 -18.82 10.73 6.63
C GLY A 36 -17.93 9.51 6.52
N ALA A 37 -18.45 8.41 5.98
CA ALA A 37 -17.65 7.22 5.76
C ALA A 37 -16.48 7.50 4.83
N GLY A 38 -15.24 7.39 5.34
CA GLY A 38 -14.00 7.67 4.59
C GLY A 38 -13.76 9.15 4.26
N ILE A 39 -14.49 10.07 4.91
CA ILE A 39 -14.36 11.52 4.72
C ILE A 39 -14.07 12.17 6.07
N TYR A 40 -12.95 12.87 6.17
CA TYR A 40 -12.44 13.45 7.41
C TYR A 40 -12.04 14.91 7.23
N THR A 41 -12.34 15.72 8.25
CA THR A 41 -11.73 17.04 8.40
C THR A 41 -10.35 16.85 9.05
N LEU A 42 -9.32 17.45 8.46
CA LEU A 42 -8.03 17.64 9.12
C LEU A 42 -8.17 18.80 10.11
N MET A 43 -8.12 18.50 11.39
CA MET A 43 -8.17 19.51 12.44
C MET A 43 -6.80 20.23 12.53
N PRO A 44 -6.71 21.39 13.19
CA PRO A 44 -5.48 22.19 13.21
C PRO A 44 -4.21 21.40 13.56
N MET A 45 -4.28 20.47 14.53
CA MET A 45 -3.17 19.63 14.92
C MET A 45 -2.74 18.65 13.81
N GLY A 46 -3.72 17.96 13.20
CA GLY A 46 -3.48 17.03 12.09
C GLY A 46 -3.00 17.74 10.82
N LEU A 47 -3.56 18.91 10.52
CA LEU A 47 -3.14 19.71 9.38
C LEU A 47 -1.67 20.13 9.47
N ARG A 48 -1.17 20.45 10.68
CA ARG A 48 0.28 20.75 10.87
C ARG A 48 1.16 19.58 10.49
N VAL A 49 0.80 18.36 10.91
CA VAL A 49 1.53 17.13 10.53
C VAL A 49 1.52 16.95 9.01
N VAL A 50 0.35 17.05 8.39
CA VAL A 50 0.19 16.91 6.92
C VAL A 50 1.03 17.97 6.18
N ARG A 51 1.08 19.22 6.66
CA ARG A 51 1.90 20.29 6.06
C ARG A 51 3.40 20.01 6.17
N LYS A 52 3.87 19.38 7.24
CA LYS A 52 5.27 18.94 7.35
C LYS A 52 5.60 17.83 6.36
N VAL A 53 4.68 16.87 6.19
CA VAL A 53 4.80 15.83 5.15
C VAL A 53 4.89 16.48 3.76
N GLU A 54 3.95 17.39 3.43
CA GLU A 54 3.95 18.10 2.15
C GLU A 54 5.25 18.87 1.91
N ALA A 55 5.80 19.55 2.93
CA ALA A 55 7.04 20.32 2.81
C ALA A 55 8.22 19.42 2.44
N ILE A 56 8.41 18.30 3.15
CA ILE A 56 9.51 17.36 2.86
C ILE A 56 9.37 16.75 1.47
N VAL A 57 8.14 16.34 1.10
CA VAL A 57 7.88 15.79 -0.23
C VAL A 57 8.18 16.83 -1.32
N ARG A 58 7.72 18.08 -1.14
CA ARG A 58 7.97 19.18 -2.09
C ARG A 58 9.47 19.47 -2.27
N GLU A 59 10.22 19.51 -1.18
CA GLU A 59 11.67 19.72 -1.23
C GLU A 59 12.37 18.61 -2.03
N GLU A 60 12.03 17.36 -1.81
CA GLU A 60 12.64 16.23 -2.53
C GLU A 60 12.19 16.14 -4.00
N MET A 61 10.95 16.52 -4.32
CA MET A 61 10.50 16.65 -5.70
C MET A 61 11.27 17.74 -6.44
N ASN A 62 11.41 18.92 -5.83
CA ASN A 62 12.18 20.02 -6.40
C ASN A 62 13.66 19.63 -6.58
N ARG A 63 14.25 18.94 -5.59
CA ARG A 63 15.62 18.41 -5.68
C ARG A 63 15.79 17.41 -6.82
N ALA A 64 14.75 16.62 -7.10
CA ALA A 64 14.74 15.68 -8.22
C ALA A 64 14.49 16.34 -9.58
N GLY A 65 14.32 17.66 -9.63
CA GLY A 65 14.09 18.42 -10.86
C GLY A 65 12.65 18.39 -11.38
N ALA A 66 11.70 17.93 -10.56
CA ALA A 66 10.28 18.00 -10.92
C ALA A 66 9.73 19.42 -10.73
N VAL A 67 8.73 19.79 -11.52
CA VAL A 67 8.12 21.13 -11.55
C VAL A 67 6.70 21.06 -11.00
N GLU A 68 6.39 21.87 -10.00
CA GLU A 68 5.06 21.90 -9.38
C GLU A 68 4.06 22.63 -10.28
N LEU A 69 2.86 22.03 -10.41
CA LEU A 69 1.69 22.65 -11.02
C LEU A 69 0.45 22.25 -10.20
N THR A 70 -0.71 22.79 -10.52
CA THR A 70 -1.98 22.39 -9.89
C THR A 70 -3.02 22.14 -10.98
N MET A 71 -3.54 20.94 -11.05
CA MET A 71 -4.57 20.53 -12.00
C MET A 71 -5.96 20.57 -11.35
N PRO A 72 -7.05 20.75 -12.14
CA PRO A 72 -8.39 20.79 -11.59
C PRO A 72 -8.82 19.49 -10.91
N VAL A 73 -9.61 19.61 -9.84
CA VAL A 73 -10.23 18.45 -9.15
C VAL A 73 -11.36 17.87 -9.99
N VAL A 74 -12.15 18.72 -10.66
CA VAL A 74 -13.21 18.33 -11.59
C VAL A 74 -12.63 18.30 -13.00
N GLN A 75 -12.70 17.14 -13.65
CA GLN A 75 -12.07 16.90 -14.95
C GLN A 75 -13.10 16.53 -16.00
N PRO A 76 -12.96 16.99 -17.27
CA PRO A 76 -13.84 16.60 -18.36
C PRO A 76 -13.82 15.08 -18.61
N ALA A 77 -15.00 14.47 -18.74
CA ALA A 77 -15.12 13.04 -18.99
C ALA A 77 -14.54 12.60 -20.33
N GLU A 78 -14.49 13.52 -21.32
CA GLU A 78 -13.95 13.27 -22.65
C GLU A 78 -12.48 12.82 -22.61
N LEU A 79 -11.66 13.41 -21.73
CA LEU A 79 -10.25 13.02 -21.58
C LEU A 79 -10.13 11.57 -21.09
N TRP A 80 -11.01 11.16 -20.19
CA TRP A 80 -11.07 9.81 -19.65
C TRP A 80 -11.59 8.79 -20.67
N ALA A 81 -12.47 9.24 -21.59
CA ALA A 81 -12.96 8.42 -22.70
C ALA A 81 -11.85 8.14 -23.71
N GLU A 82 -10.95 9.10 -24.01
CA GLU A 82 -9.82 8.90 -24.91
C GLU A 82 -8.92 7.72 -24.50
N THR A 83 -8.71 7.51 -23.20
CA THR A 83 -7.92 6.40 -22.66
C THR A 83 -8.73 5.12 -22.42
N GLY A 84 -10.04 5.19 -22.58
CA GLY A 84 -10.98 4.11 -22.25
C GLY A 84 -11.11 3.86 -20.74
N ARG A 85 -10.52 4.73 -19.89
CA ARG A 85 -10.58 4.57 -18.42
C ARG A 85 -11.89 5.05 -17.82
N PHE A 86 -12.66 5.85 -18.53
CA PHE A 86 -14.01 6.24 -18.08
C PHE A 86 -14.86 5.02 -17.73
N GLU A 87 -14.80 3.96 -18.52
CA GLU A 87 -15.50 2.70 -18.26
C GLU A 87 -14.68 1.74 -17.37
N LYS A 88 -13.39 1.59 -17.65
CA LYS A 88 -12.52 0.62 -16.98
C LYS A 88 -12.32 0.86 -15.49
N MET A 89 -12.38 2.12 -15.02
CA MET A 89 -12.26 2.45 -13.58
C MET A 89 -13.46 1.97 -12.75
N GLY A 90 -14.56 1.61 -13.41
CA GLY A 90 -15.72 1.08 -12.74
C GLY A 90 -16.38 2.05 -11.75
N PRO A 91 -16.97 1.54 -10.66
CA PRO A 91 -17.72 2.34 -9.70
C PRO A 91 -16.85 3.23 -8.79
N GLU A 92 -15.55 3.00 -8.70
CA GLU A 92 -14.65 3.86 -7.91
C GLU A 92 -14.46 5.25 -8.52
N LEU A 93 -14.72 5.41 -9.82
CA LEU A 93 -14.69 6.69 -10.49
C LEU A 93 -15.99 7.45 -10.21
N MET A 94 -15.92 8.53 -9.41
CA MET A 94 -17.07 9.39 -9.16
C MET A 94 -17.37 10.23 -10.41
N ARG A 95 -18.53 10.00 -11.01
CA ARG A 95 -19.04 10.71 -12.18
C ARG A 95 -20.05 11.76 -11.74
N ILE A 96 -19.94 12.95 -12.30
CA ILE A 96 -20.84 14.06 -12.02
C ILE A 96 -21.30 14.70 -13.33
N ARG A 97 -22.41 15.40 -13.30
CA ARG A 97 -22.94 16.12 -14.45
C ARG A 97 -23.21 17.58 -14.08
N ASP A 98 -22.80 18.50 -14.93
CA ASP A 98 -23.07 19.91 -14.73
C ASP A 98 -24.52 20.27 -15.08
N ARG A 99 -24.90 21.54 -14.82
CA ARG A 99 -26.25 22.04 -15.11
C ARG A 99 -26.61 22.07 -16.60
N HIS A 100 -25.63 21.95 -17.47
CA HIS A 100 -25.79 21.95 -18.93
C HIS A 100 -25.79 20.54 -19.53
N GLY A 101 -25.62 19.51 -18.68
CA GLY A 101 -25.64 18.11 -19.08
C GLY A 101 -24.28 17.55 -19.51
N HIS A 102 -23.17 18.28 -19.33
CA HIS A 102 -21.83 17.77 -19.59
C HIS A 102 -21.37 16.84 -18.48
N ASP A 103 -20.74 15.73 -18.87
CA ASP A 103 -20.21 14.76 -17.93
C ASP A 103 -18.78 15.14 -17.50
N PHE A 104 -18.53 15.01 -16.21
CA PHE A 104 -17.23 15.21 -15.57
C PHE A 104 -16.94 14.07 -14.60
N VAL A 105 -15.70 14.00 -14.14
CA VAL A 105 -15.27 13.11 -13.06
C VAL A 105 -14.63 13.94 -11.94
N VAL A 106 -14.74 13.46 -10.71
CA VAL A 106 -13.92 13.96 -9.61
C VAL A 106 -12.63 13.15 -9.59
N GLN A 107 -11.49 13.81 -9.70
CA GLN A 107 -10.20 13.17 -9.98
C GLN A 107 -9.83 12.06 -8.98
N PRO A 108 -9.69 10.81 -9.40
CA PRO A 108 -9.03 9.77 -8.61
C PRO A 108 -7.51 9.78 -8.83
N THR A 109 -7.07 10.33 -9.96
CA THR A 109 -5.69 10.48 -10.45
C THR A 109 -5.71 11.45 -11.65
N SER A 110 -4.59 11.78 -12.28
CA SER A 110 -4.54 12.86 -13.28
C SER A 110 -3.70 12.55 -14.54
N GLU A 111 -3.53 11.27 -14.89
CA GLU A 111 -2.78 10.88 -16.09
C GLU A 111 -3.33 11.54 -17.36
N GLU A 112 -4.65 11.58 -17.51
CA GLU A 112 -5.33 12.17 -18.68
C GLU A 112 -5.10 13.66 -18.75
N VAL A 113 -5.28 14.39 -17.67
CA VAL A 113 -5.15 15.85 -17.64
C VAL A 113 -3.70 16.28 -17.89
N VAL A 114 -2.73 15.61 -17.26
CA VAL A 114 -1.32 15.96 -17.47
C VAL A 114 -0.85 15.60 -18.86
N THR A 115 -1.37 14.52 -19.46
CA THR A 115 -1.07 14.16 -20.85
C THR A 115 -1.68 15.17 -21.82
N ASP A 116 -2.87 15.70 -21.53
CA ASP A 116 -3.48 16.78 -22.31
C ASP A 116 -2.63 18.06 -22.27
N ILE A 117 -2.13 18.45 -21.09
CA ILE A 117 -1.18 19.56 -20.95
C ILE A 117 0.09 19.29 -21.77
N ALA A 118 0.67 18.10 -21.63
CA ALA A 118 1.89 17.76 -22.34
C ALA A 118 1.74 17.79 -23.87
N ARG A 119 0.63 17.25 -24.43
CA ARG A 119 0.37 17.29 -25.87
C ARG A 119 0.18 18.68 -26.44
N GLN A 120 -0.26 19.63 -25.61
CA GLN A 120 -0.43 21.03 -26.01
C GLN A 120 0.88 21.81 -25.92
N GLU A 121 1.72 21.55 -24.93
CA GLU A 121 2.87 22.38 -24.58
C GLU A 121 4.22 21.80 -25.03
N ILE A 122 4.37 20.47 -25.10
CA ILE A 122 5.62 19.81 -25.49
C ILE A 122 5.57 19.44 -26.97
N ARG A 123 6.34 20.17 -27.79
CA ARG A 123 6.34 20.00 -29.25
C ARG A 123 7.66 19.52 -29.82
N SER A 124 8.73 19.56 -29.05
CA SER A 124 10.08 19.22 -29.52
C SER A 124 10.84 18.40 -28.48
N TYR A 125 11.67 17.46 -28.98
CA TYR A 125 12.59 16.68 -28.14
C TYR A 125 13.50 17.53 -27.23
N LYS A 126 13.74 18.81 -27.59
CA LYS A 126 14.54 19.75 -26.79
C LYS A 126 13.87 20.13 -25.46
N GLN A 127 12.55 19.93 -25.34
CA GLN A 127 11.78 20.22 -24.14
C GLN A 127 11.77 19.04 -23.16
N LEU A 128 12.21 17.86 -23.59
CA LEU A 128 12.24 16.62 -22.82
C LEU A 128 13.65 16.35 -22.24
N PRO A 129 13.76 15.67 -21.07
CA PRO A 129 12.65 15.18 -20.25
C PRO A 129 11.96 16.30 -19.46
N LYS A 130 10.71 16.05 -19.05
CA LYS A 130 9.95 16.89 -18.10
C LYS A 130 9.29 16.02 -17.07
N ASN A 131 9.22 16.51 -15.82
CA ASN A 131 8.47 15.88 -14.76
C ASN A 131 7.62 16.94 -14.08
N PHE A 132 6.30 16.76 -14.13
CA PHE A 132 5.33 17.64 -13.48
C PHE A 132 4.76 16.94 -12.25
N TYR A 133 4.58 17.68 -11.14
CA TYR A 133 3.93 17.12 -9.96
C TYR A 133 2.94 18.10 -9.34
N GLN A 134 2.01 17.55 -8.59
CA GLN A 134 1.10 18.31 -7.74
C GLN A 134 0.97 17.64 -6.37
N ILE A 135 0.52 18.42 -5.39
CA ILE A 135 0.00 17.92 -4.11
C ILE A 135 -1.45 18.37 -4.07
N GLN A 136 -2.39 17.44 -4.26
CA GLN A 136 -3.79 17.78 -4.51
C GLN A 136 -4.72 16.71 -3.95
N THR A 137 -5.95 17.14 -3.61
CA THR A 137 -7.04 16.26 -3.20
C THR A 137 -7.43 15.30 -4.30
N LYS A 138 -7.63 14.04 -3.93
CA LYS A 138 -8.17 12.96 -4.77
C LYS A 138 -9.44 12.44 -4.14
N PHE A 139 -10.31 11.91 -4.98
CA PHE A 139 -11.51 11.21 -4.54
C PHE A 139 -11.63 9.85 -5.25
N ARG A 140 -11.78 8.79 -4.46
CA ARG A 140 -12.10 7.44 -4.95
C ARG A 140 -13.32 6.95 -4.21
N ASP A 141 -14.36 6.53 -4.92
CA ASP A 141 -15.58 6.02 -4.31
C ASP A 141 -15.37 4.60 -3.77
N GLU A 142 -14.47 4.51 -2.80
CA GLU A 142 -14.07 3.29 -2.15
C GLU A 142 -15.28 2.58 -1.51
N ARG A 143 -15.50 1.33 -1.88
CA ARG A 143 -16.64 0.54 -1.42
C ARG A 143 -16.62 0.29 0.10
N ARG A 144 -15.44 0.13 0.68
CA ARG A 144 -15.25 -0.17 2.10
C ARG A 144 -14.18 0.72 2.73
N PRO A 145 -14.46 2.02 2.89
CA PRO A 145 -13.53 2.90 3.56
C PRO A 145 -13.38 2.47 5.03
N ARG A 146 -12.15 2.41 5.52
CA ARG A 146 -11.83 1.94 6.87
C ARG A 146 -10.51 2.53 7.37
N PHE A 147 -10.23 2.38 8.65
CA PHE A 147 -8.96 2.73 9.27
C PHE A 147 -8.59 4.22 9.16
N GLY A 148 -9.57 5.12 9.23
CA GLY A 148 -9.34 6.57 9.22
C GLY A 148 -8.70 7.05 7.93
N LEU A 149 -7.56 7.73 8.02
CA LEU A 149 -6.82 8.24 6.86
C LEU A 149 -6.08 7.17 6.06
N MET A 150 -6.04 5.93 6.55
CA MET A 150 -5.36 4.84 5.87
C MET A 150 -6.05 4.46 4.55
N ARG A 151 -7.39 4.38 4.58
CA ARG A 151 -8.23 4.03 3.43
C ARG A 151 -9.50 4.87 3.39
N GLY A 152 -9.31 6.17 3.14
CA GLY A 152 -10.39 7.15 2.97
C GLY A 152 -10.89 7.22 1.53
N ARG A 153 -12.02 7.90 1.33
CA ARG A 153 -12.56 8.22 0.01
C ARG A 153 -12.00 9.52 -0.55
N GLU A 154 -11.82 10.53 0.31
CA GLU A 154 -11.15 11.78 0.00
C GLU A 154 -9.81 11.84 0.74
N PHE A 155 -8.73 12.14 0.02
CA PHE A 155 -7.37 12.15 0.55
C PHE A 155 -6.47 13.08 -0.27
N ILE A 156 -5.34 13.48 0.30
CA ILE A 156 -4.32 14.26 -0.40
C ILE A 156 -3.23 13.32 -0.89
N MET A 157 -2.88 13.46 -2.17
CA MET A 157 -1.81 12.71 -2.82
C MET A 157 -0.82 13.69 -3.47
N LYS A 158 0.47 13.39 -3.38
CA LYS A 158 1.45 13.89 -4.32
C LYS A 158 1.45 12.92 -5.52
N ASP A 159 1.10 13.42 -6.66
CA ASP A 159 1.21 12.71 -7.92
C ASP A 159 2.12 13.46 -8.89
N ALA A 160 3.07 12.73 -9.46
CA ALA A 160 4.03 13.24 -10.42
C ALA A 160 4.00 12.42 -11.70
N TYR A 161 4.36 13.05 -12.82
CA TYR A 161 4.28 12.47 -14.14
C TYR A 161 5.47 12.90 -14.96
N SER A 162 6.28 11.93 -15.44
CA SER A 162 7.39 12.22 -16.32
C SER A 162 7.01 11.99 -17.79
N PHE A 163 7.63 12.81 -18.64
CA PHE A 163 7.55 12.73 -20.09
C PHE A 163 8.97 12.68 -20.64
N ASP A 164 9.25 11.68 -21.43
CA ASP A 164 10.57 11.35 -21.94
C ASP A 164 10.50 11.06 -23.45
N ARG A 165 11.65 11.17 -24.12
CA ARG A 165 11.74 10.97 -25.57
C ARG A 165 11.84 9.51 -25.99
N ASP A 166 12.28 8.63 -25.09
CA ASP A 166 12.49 7.21 -25.35
C ASP A 166 12.47 6.38 -24.07
N GLN A 167 12.41 5.07 -24.19
CA GLN A 167 12.36 4.15 -23.05
C GLN A 167 13.58 4.28 -22.12
N ALA A 168 14.77 4.50 -22.66
CA ALA A 168 15.99 4.60 -21.86
C ALA A 168 15.96 5.82 -20.96
N THR A 169 15.55 6.99 -21.49
CA THR A 169 15.39 8.22 -20.70
C THR A 169 14.24 8.13 -19.72
N ALA A 170 13.13 7.47 -20.07
CA ALA A 170 12.02 7.24 -19.16
C ALA A 170 12.39 6.33 -17.98
N LYS A 171 13.17 5.27 -18.22
CA LYS A 171 13.71 4.44 -17.13
C LYS A 171 14.71 5.20 -16.25
N ALA A 172 15.47 6.15 -16.81
CA ALA A 172 16.33 7.03 -16.02
C ALA A 172 15.48 7.96 -15.14
N SER A 173 14.42 8.58 -15.67
CA SER A 173 13.46 9.39 -14.90
C SER A 173 12.81 8.57 -13.77
N TYR A 174 12.41 7.32 -14.05
CA TYR A 174 11.91 6.38 -13.05
C TYR A 174 12.90 6.18 -11.89
N GLN A 175 14.18 5.96 -12.20
CA GLN A 175 15.22 5.75 -11.17
C GLN A 175 15.46 7.02 -10.34
N VAL A 176 15.38 8.19 -10.94
CA VAL A 176 15.47 9.48 -10.21
C VAL A 176 14.35 9.59 -9.20
N MET A 177 13.12 9.23 -9.58
CA MET A 177 11.96 9.28 -8.71
C MET A 177 12.01 8.21 -7.61
N ALA A 178 12.41 6.98 -7.92
CA ALA A 178 12.58 5.91 -6.93
C ALA A 178 13.63 6.30 -5.86
N LYS A 179 14.73 6.93 -6.26
CA LYS A 179 15.74 7.48 -5.32
C LYS A 179 15.20 8.64 -4.48
N ALA A 180 14.38 9.52 -5.06
CA ALA A 180 13.74 10.61 -4.32
C ALA A 180 12.78 10.07 -3.25
N TYR A 181 12.02 9.01 -3.56
CA TYR A 181 11.12 8.35 -2.61
C TYR A 181 11.88 7.75 -1.42
N ARG A 182 13.00 7.07 -1.68
CA ARG A 182 13.85 6.55 -0.59
C ARG A 182 14.27 7.68 0.35
N ARG A 183 14.78 8.80 -0.18
CA ARG A 183 15.16 9.97 0.65
C ARG A 183 13.97 10.54 1.43
N ILE A 184 12.77 10.58 0.84
CA ILE A 184 11.56 11.05 1.53
C ILE A 184 11.25 10.17 2.74
N PHE A 185 11.21 8.85 2.56
CA PHE A 185 10.87 7.93 3.65
C PHE A 185 11.98 7.81 4.69
N ASP A 186 13.24 7.91 4.28
CA ASP A 186 14.39 8.01 5.20
C ASP A 186 14.28 9.27 6.08
N ARG A 187 13.94 10.42 5.48
CA ARG A 187 13.72 11.69 6.23
C ARG A 187 12.55 11.63 7.20
N PHE A 188 11.55 10.81 6.93
CA PHE A 188 10.46 10.55 7.87
C PHE A 188 10.85 9.61 9.01
N GLY A 189 12.01 8.96 8.93
CA GLY A 189 12.45 7.97 9.93
C GLY A 189 11.58 6.72 9.97
N LEU A 190 10.99 6.33 8.83
CA LEU A 190 10.11 5.16 8.73
C LEU A 190 10.90 3.93 8.29
N THR A 191 10.57 2.79 8.88
CA THR A 191 11.02 1.48 8.40
C THR A 191 10.11 1.06 7.24
N TYR A 192 10.68 0.91 6.06
CA TYR A 192 9.94 0.57 4.84
C TYR A 192 10.70 -0.43 3.96
N ARG A 193 9.99 -1.04 3.03
CA ARG A 193 10.57 -1.81 1.94
C ARG A 193 10.07 -1.27 0.60
N ALA A 194 10.96 -1.20 -0.37
CA ALA A 194 10.62 -0.99 -1.76
C ALA A 194 10.42 -2.38 -2.39
N VAL A 195 9.25 -2.66 -2.90
CA VAL A 195 8.86 -4.00 -3.38
C VAL A 195 8.41 -3.97 -4.83
N ALA A 196 8.80 -4.96 -5.62
CA ALA A 196 8.29 -5.13 -6.96
C ALA A 196 6.78 -5.42 -6.92
N ALA A 197 6.00 -4.69 -7.73
CA ALA A 197 4.55 -4.74 -7.70
C ALA A 197 3.94 -4.98 -9.09
N ASP A 198 2.67 -5.35 -9.13
CA ASP A 198 1.88 -5.36 -10.35
C ASP A 198 1.38 -3.95 -10.68
N SER A 199 1.36 -3.59 -11.97
CA SER A 199 0.95 -2.25 -12.40
C SER A 199 -0.57 -2.04 -12.44
N GLY A 200 -1.36 -3.09 -12.31
CA GLY A 200 -2.83 -3.05 -12.25
C GLY A 200 -3.49 -2.28 -13.37
N ALA A 201 -4.55 -1.55 -13.05
CA ALA A 201 -5.33 -0.74 -14.00
C ALA A 201 -4.53 0.45 -14.57
N ILE A 202 -3.50 0.94 -13.87
CA ILE A 202 -2.62 2.00 -14.36
C ILE A 202 -1.82 1.48 -15.56
N GLY A 203 -1.31 0.23 -15.47
CA GLY A 203 -0.56 -0.45 -16.54
C GLY A 203 0.90 -0.05 -16.58
N GLY A 204 1.65 -0.61 -17.53
CA GLY A 204 3.09 -0.47 -17.66
C GLY A 204 3.84 -1.73 -17.26
N ASP A 205 5.16 -1.77 -17.53
CA ASP A 205 5.96 -2.99 -17.40
C ASP A 205 6.82 -3.03 -16.14
N LEU A 206 7.02 -1.88 -15.50
CA LEU A 206 7.86 -1.75 -14.30
C LEU A 206 7.11 -0.95 -13.24
N SER A 207 7.06 -1.52 -12.04
CA SER A 207 6.32 -0.93 -10.92
C SER A 207 6.99 -1.33 -9.60
N GLU A 208 7.12 -0.36 -8.68
CA GLU A 208 7.71 -0.54 -7.35
C GLU A 208 6.86 0.20 -6.32
N GLU A 209 6.41 -0.51 -5.29
CA GLU A 209 5.69 0.03 -4.15
C GLU A 209 6.63 0.28 -2.98
N PHE A 210 6.36 1.34 -2.24
CA PHE A 210 7.03 1.65 -0.97
C PHE A 210 6.06 1.33 0.17
N GLN A 211 6.41 0.30 0.92
CA GLN A 211 5.58 -0.30 1.96
C GLN A 211 6.16 -0.03 3.34
N VAL A 212 5.47 0.74 4.16
CA VAL A 212 5.82 0.94 5.58
C VAL A 212 5.46 -0.33 6.35
N ILE A 213 6.43 -0.91 7.05
CA ILE A 213 6.25 -2.16 7.77
C ILE A 213 5.41 -1.94 9.03
N ALA A 214 4.24 -2.58 9.08
CA ALA A 214 3.34 -2.52 10.23
C ALA A 214 2.44 -3.76 10.29
N ALA A 215 2.21 -4.30 11.49
CA ALA A 215 1.36 -5.48 11.68
C ALA A 215 -0.10 -5.27 11.20
N THR A 216 -0.57 -4.02 11.22
CA THR A 216 -1.90 -3.61 10.75
C THR A 216 -1.96 -3.35 9.24
N GLY A 217 -0.85 -3.53 8.51
CA GLY A 217 -0.79 -3.37 7.06
C GLY A 217 -1.74 -4.31 6.33
N GLU A 218 -2.34 -3.84 5.23
CA GLU A 218 -3.25 -4.65 4.42
C GLU A 218 -2.51 -5.56 3.45
N ASP A 219 -1.31 -5.17 3.01
CA ASP A 219 -0.55 -5.90 2.01
C ASP A 219 0.39 -6.94 2.63
N ALA A 220 0.49 -8.08 1.97
CA ALA A 220 1.49 -9.09 2.30
C ALA A 220 2.75 -8.85 1.46
N ILE A 221 3.86 -8.56 2.13
CA ILE A 221 5.15 -8.28 1.51
C ILE A 221 6.03 -9.50 1.65
N VAL A 222 6.49 -10.02 0.53
CA VAL A 222 7.42 -11.14 0.44
C VAL A 222 8.84 -10.60 0.30
N TYR A 223 9.76 -11.08 1.08
CA TYR A 223 11.16 -10.66 1.01
C TYR A 223 12.12 -11.79 1.42
N CYS A 224 13.37 -11.66 1.01
CA CYS A 224 14.44 -12.53 1.48
C CYS A 224 15.30 -11.79 2.51
N PRO A 225 15.39 -12.28 3.78
CA PRO A 225 16.18 -11.59 4.81
C PRO A 225 17.67 -11.46 4.48
N GLY A 226 18.21 -12.32 3.60
CA GLY A 226 19.62 -12.36 3.22
C GLY A 226 19.97 -11.56 1.96
N SER A 227 19.00 -10.91 1.30
CA SER A 227 19.22 -10.19 0.03
C SER A 227 18.29 -8.99 -0.11
N ASP A 228 18.41 -8.29 -1.24
CA ASP A 228 17.53 -7.16 -1.59
C ASP A 228 16.22 -7.60 -2.27
N TYR A 229 15.97 -8.91 -2.39
CA TYR A 229 14.72 -9.38 -3.00
C TYR A 229 13.52 -9.02 -2.15
N ALA A 230 12.60 -8.28 -2.75
CA ALA A 230 11.30 -7.98 -2.16
C ALA A 230 10.23 -7.82 -3.27
N ALA A 231 9.05 -8.37 -3.04
CA ALA A 231 7.93 -8.29 -3.97
C ALA A 231 6.60 -8.29 -3.20
N ASN A 232 5.56 -7.66 -3.79
CA ASN A 232 4.19 -7.88 -3.36
C ASN A 232 3.81 -9.35 -3.58
N MET A 233 2.94 -9.90 -2.72
CA MET A 233 2.46 -11.29 -2.80
C MET A 233 1.95 -11.65 -4.20
N GLU A 234 1.27 -10.72 -4.85
CA GLU A 234 0.71 -10.93 -6.18
C GLU A 234 1.77 -11.17 -7.25
N LYS A 235 2.99 -10.66 -7.06
CA LYS A 235 4.10 -10.74 -8.01
C LYS A 235 5.21 -11.69 -7.58
N ALA A 236 5.30 -12.03 -6.31
CA ALA A 236 6.37 -12.90 -5.79
C ALA A 236 6.38 -14.27 -6.49
N GLU A 237 7.49 -14.63 -7.12
CA GLU A 237 7.62 -15.89 -7.86
C GLU A 237 7.82 -17.08 -6.92
N ALA A 238 7.05 -18.14 -7.13
CA ALA A 238 7.29 -19.46 -6.54
C ALA A 238 8.16 -20.30 -7.49
N LEU A 239 9.38 -20.59 -7.06
CA LEU A 239 10.29 -21.43 -7.86
C LEU A 239 9.79 -22.87 -7.94
N ALA A 240 10.13 -23.56 -9.02
CA ALA A 240 9.96 -25.01 -9.07
C ALA A 240 10.83 -25.67 -7.99
N PRO A 241 10.31 -26.69 -7.28
CA PRO A 241 11.12 -27.46 -6.35
C PRO A 241 12.38 -28.04 -7.01
N ALA A 242 13.50 -27.98 -6.30
CA ALA A 242 14.74 -28.51 -6.80
C ALA A 242 14.78 -30.07 -6.71
N GLY A 243 15.40 -30.69 -7.69
CA GLY A 243 15.62 -32.14 -7.71
C GLY A 243 14.61 -32.91 -8.55
N PRO A 244 14.89 -34.21 -8.76
CA PRO A 244 14.01 -35.08 -9.54
C PRO A 244 12.76 -35.44 -8.75
N ARG A 245 11.67 -35.73 -9.48
CA ARG A 245 10.45 -36.28 -8.90
C ARG A 245 10.78 -37.58 -8.15
N PRO A 246 10.26 -37.77 -6.91
CA PRO A 246 10.44 -39.03 -6.20
C PRO A 246 9.83 -40.21 -6.97
N ALA A 247 10.37 -41.42 -6.79
CA ALA A 247 9.80 -42.59 -7.40
C ALA A 247 8.40 -42.92 -6.82
N ALA A 248 7.51 -43.41 -7.68
CA ALA A 248 6.21 -43.90 -7.27
C ALA A 248 6.35 -45.15 -6.37
N THR A 249 5.72 -45.13 -5.20
CA THR A 249 5.77 -46.21 -4.22
C THR A 249 4.41 -46.86 -3.97
N GLN A 250 3.31 -46.17 -4.34
CA GLN A 250 1.95 -46.61 -4.08
C GLN A 250 1.20 -46.89 -5.38
N ALA A 251 0.33 -47.91 -5.34
CA ALA A 251 -0.62 -48.11 -6.41
C ALA A 251 -1.76 -47.07 -6.35
N MET A 252 -2.21 -46.62 -7.53
CA MET A 252 -3.41 -45.77 -7.61
C MET A 252 -4.62 -46.52 -7.08
N THR A 253 -5.32 -45.95 -6.11
CA THR A 253 -6.46 -46.58 -5.44
C THR A 253 -7.59 -45.59 -5.23
N LYS A 254 -8.82 -45.96 -5.60
CA LYS A 254 -10.02 -45.20 -5.27
C LYS A 254 -10.41 -45.49 -3.81
N THR A 255 -10.47 -44.47 -3.00
CA THR A 255 -10.65 -44.57 -1.55
C THR A 255 -11.92 -43.83 -1.12
N ALA A 256 -12.73 -44.42 -0.29
CA ALA A 256 -13.93 -43.78 0.26
C ALA A 256 -13.55 -42.69 1.28
N THR A 257 -14.12 -41.51 1.11
CA THR A 257 -13.89 -40.33 1.96
C THR A 257 -15.21 -39.62 2.26
N PRO A 258 -16.15 -40.29 2.96
CA PRO A 258 -17.52 -39.83 3.11
C PRO A 258 -17.56 -38.45 3.83
N GLY A 259 -18.24 -37.48 3.21
CA GLY A 259 -18.42 -36.13 3.74
C GLY A 259 -17.13 -35.29 3.82
N LYS A 260 -16.00 -35.74 3.24
CA LYS A 260 -14.71 -35.00 3.26
C LYS A 260 -14.47 -34.35 1.90
N SER A 261 -14.72 -33.04 1.82
CA SER A 261 -14.64 -32.26 0.57
C SER A 261 -13.46 -31.28 0.53
N THR A 262 -12.73 -31.09 1.63
CA THR A 262 -11.55 -30.22 1.68
C THR A 262 -10.26 -31.03 1.76
N CYS A 263 -9.18 -30.53 1.17
CA CYS A 263 -7.86 -31.20 1.23
C CYS A 263 -7.42 -31.51 2.68
N ALA A 264 -7.67 -30.58 3.62
CA ALA A 264 -7.36 -30.79 5.03
C ALA A 264 -8.15 -31.96 5.65
N ALA A 265 -9.47 -32.01 5.41
CA ALA A 265 -10.32 -33.08 5.94
C ALA A 265 -10.00 -34.45 5.31
N VAL A 266 -9.60 -34.46 4.03
CA VAL A 266 -9.17 -35.69 3.34
C VAL A 266 -7.83 -36.16 3.88
N ALA A 267 -6.87 -35.25 4.04
CA ALA A 267 -5.54 -35.55 4.60
C ALA A 267 -5.66 -36.13 6.03
N GLU A 268 -6.50 -35.51 6.87
CA GLU A 268 -6.79 -35.99 8.23
C GLU A 268 -7.37 -37.40 8.22
N LEU A 269 -8.41 -37.65 7.40
CA LEU A 269 -9.05 -38.96 7.31
C LEU A 269 -8.09 -40.08 6.87
N LEU A 270 -7.21 -39.75 5.90
CA LEU A 270 -6.26 -40.69 5.33
C LEU A 270 -4.95 -40.80 6.13
N GLY A 271 -4.76 -39.98 7.18
CA GLY A 271 -3.53 -39.95 7.98
C GLY A 271 -2.31 -39.48 7.18
N LEU A 272 -2.51 -38.57 6.22
CA LEU A 272 -1.46 -38.07 5.32
C LEU A 272 -1.16 -36.59 5.60
N PRO A 273 0.06 -36.11 5.32
CA PRO A 273 0.36 -34.69 5.32
C PRO A 273 -0.49 -33.94 4.28
N LEU A 274 -0.96 -32.74 4.61
CA LEU A 274 -1.77 -31.90 3.70
C LEU A 274 -1.07 -31.65 2.35
N LYS A 275 0.25 -31.51 2.37
CA LYS A 275 1.09 -31.34 1.17
C LYS A 275 1.06 -32.52 0.18
N ASN A 276 0.52 -33.66 0.58
CA ASN A 276 0.37 -34.82 -0.30
C ASN A 276 -0.98 -34.81 -1.04
N THR A 277 -1.85 -33.86 -0.76
CA THR A 277 -3.11 -33.67 -1.47
C THR A 277 -2.96 -32.61 -2.57
N VAL A 278 -3.80 -32.73 -3.61
CA VAL A 278 -3.89 -31.79 -4.72
C VAL A 278 -5.30 -31.28 -4.82
N LYS A 279 -5.46 -29.96 -4.73
CA LYS A 279 -6.76 -29.29 -4.95
C LYS A 279 -6.98 -29.02 -6.42
N SER A 280 -8.20 -29.20 -6.86
CA SER A 280 -8.68 -28.95 -8.22
C SER A 280 -9.52 -27.69 -8.24
N LEU A 281 -9.07 -26.67 -8.95
CA LEU A 281 -9.81 -25.43 -9.16
C LEU A 281 -10.28 -25.37 -10.61
N VAL A 282 -11.57 -25.12 -10.81
CA VAL A 282 -12.16 -25.09 -12.15
C VAL A 282 -12.49 -23.66 -12.54
N LEU A 283 -11.85 -23.20 -13.60
CA LEU A 283 -12.03 -21.88 -14.19
C LEU A 283 -12.69 -21.98 -15.54
N ALA A 284 -13.28 -20.88 -16.01
CA ALA A 284 -13.84 -20.76 -17.33
C ALA A 284 -13.43 -19.43 -17.98
N THR A 285 -13.26 -19.47 -19.31
CA THR A 285 -13.06 -18.27 -20.11
C THR A 285 -14.08 -18.26 -21.24
N ASP A 286 -14.73 -17.10 -21.45
CA ASP A 286 -15.79 -16.91 -22.41
C ASP A 286 -15.27 -16.15 -23.65
N SER A 287 -15.56 -16.68 -24.82
CA SER A 287 -15.38 -15.96 -26.08
C SER A 287 -16.70 -15.26 -26.43
N LEU A 288 -16.65 -13.96 -26.69
CA LEU A 288 -17.80 -13.13 -27.00
C LEU A 288 -17.88 -12.84 -28.49
N ASN A 289 -19.10 -12.69 -29.03
CA ASN A 289 -19.33 -12.14 -30.36
C ASN A 289 -19.29 -10.60 -30.35
N GLU A 290 -19.49 -9.97 -31.49
CA GLU A 290 -19.54 -8.51 -31.63
C GLU A 290 -20.67 -7.85 -30.83
N GLN A 291 -21.70 -8.60 -30.46
CA GLN A 291 -22.84 -8.15 -29.67
C GLN A 291 -22.62 -8.34 -28.15
N GLY A 292 -21.46 -8.92 -27.74
CA GLY A 292 -21.13 -9.18 -26.35
C GLY A 292 -21.78 -10.46 -25.76
N GLU A 293 -22.33 -11.34 -26.61
CA GLU A 293 -22.93 -12.61 -26.19
C GLU A 293 -21.86 -13.72 -26.17
N VAL A 294 -21.95 -14.62 -25.17
CA VAL A 294 -21.04 -15.77 -25.05
C VAL A 294 -21.32 -16.77 -26.19
N VAL A 295 -20.35 -16.97 -27.05
CA VAL A 295 -20.43 -17.95 -28.17
C VAL A 295 -19.70 -19.25 -27.87
N LYS A 296 -18.73 -19.22 -26.95
CA LYS A 296 -17.95 -20.40 -26.54
C LYS A 296 -17.39 -20.20 -25.15
N THR A 297 -17.51 -21.22 -24.31
CA THR A 297 -16.84 -21.29 -23.01
C THR A 297 -15.76 -22.37 -23.05
N GLN A 298 -14.56 -22.02 -22.63
CA GLN A 298 -13.45 -22.94 -22.42
C GLN A 298 -13.31 -23.21 -20.94
N VAL A 299 -13.36 -24.49 -20.54
CA VAL A 299 -13.18 -24.90 -19.13
C VAL A 299 -11.71 -25.31 -18.90
N TRP A 300 -11.19 -24.88 -17.77
CA TRP A 300 -9.82 -25.09 -17.32
C TRP A 300 -9.82 -25.79 -15.96
N LEU A 301 -8.89 -26.73 -15.78
CA LEU A 301 -8.62 -27.36 -14.48
C LEU A 301 -7.22 -26.94 -14.02
N LEU A 302 -7.16 -26.22 -12.91
CA LEU A 302 -5.90 -25.87 -12.26
C LEU A 302 -5.64 -26.84 -11.11
N LEU A 303 -4.43 -27.41 -11.07
CA LEU A 303 -4.00 -28.32 -10.03
C LEU A 303 -2.95 -27.66 -9.15
N LEU A 304 -3.27 -27.47 -7.86
CA LEU A 304 -2.41 -26.89 -6.85
C LEU A 304 -2.21 -27.87 -5.69
N ARG A 305 -1.06 -27.81 -5.03
CA ARG A 305 -0.84 -28.57 -3.80
C ARG A 305 -1.86 -28.14 -2.72
N GLY A 306 -2.35 -29.07 -1.92
CA GLY A 306 -3.48 -28.85 -1.01
C GLY A 306 -3.29 -27.77 0.05
N ASP A 307 -2.05 -27.50 0.43
CA ASP A 307 -1.66 -26.44 1.37
C ASP A 307 -1.34 -25.08 0.73
N HIS A 308 -1.47 -24.95 -0.60
CA HIS A 308 -1.20 -23.72 -1.33
C HIS A 308 -2.48 -23.03 -1.80
N ASP A 309 -2.45 -21.71 -1.93
CA ASP A 309 -3.55 -20.91 -2.45
C ASP A 309 -3.21 -20.32 -3.82
N MET A 310 -4.22 -20.27 -4.68
CA MET A 310 -4.11 -19.73 -6.03
C MET A 310 -3.79 -18.23 -5.99
N ASN A 311 -2.91 -17.80 -6.88
CA ASN A 311 -2.64 -16.39 -7.15
C ASN A 311 -3.36 -15.98 -8.43
N GLU A 312 -4.47 -15.24 -8.28
CA GLU A 312 -5.33 -14.85 -9.41
C GLU A 312 -4.59 -13.96 -10.42
N VAL A 313 -3.68 -13.09 -9.94
CA VAL A 313 -2.89 -12.21 -10.80
C VAL A 313 -1.94 -13.01 -11.70
N LYS A 314 -1.26 -14.03 -11.14
CA LYS A 314 -0.39 -14.91 -11.94
C LYS A 314 -1.20 -15.71 -12.96
N VAL A 315 -2.33 -16.26 -12.53
CA VAL A 315 -3.23 -17.04 -13.40
C VAL A 315 -3.76 -16.18 -14.55
N SER A 316 -4.17 -14.94 -14.29
CA SER A 316 -4.67 -14.03 -15.32
C SER A 316 -3.63 -13.63 -16.37
N LYS A 317 -2.34 -13.85 -16.12
CA LYS A 317 -1.25 -13.60 -17.09
C LYS A 317 -0.98 -14.78 -18.01
N LEU A 318 -1.57 -15.94 -17.73
CA LEU A 318 -1.39 -17.12 -18.60
C LEU A 318 -2.17 -16.99 -19.89
N PRO A 319 -1.62 -17.48 -21.01
CA PRO A 319 -2.32 -17.48 -22.31
C PRO A 319 -3.68 -18.18 -22.22
N GLY A 320 -4.73 -17.48 -22.61
CA GLY A 320 -6.11 -18.00 -22.59
C GLY A 320 -6.85 -17.79 -21.26
N LEU A 321 -6.17 -17.31 -20.20
CA LEU A 321 -6.77 -17.10 -18.87
C LEU A 321 -6.86 -15.61 -18.47
N GLN A 322 -6.62 -14.65 -19.40
CA GLN A 322 -6.60 -13.22 -19.09
C GLN A 322 -7.92 -12.67 -18.52
N ALA A 323 -9.04 -13.27 -18.90
CA ALA A 323 -10.39 -12.90 -18.46
C ALA A 323 -11.13 -14.09 -17.86
N PHE A 324 -10.46 -14.87 -17.03
CA PHE A 324 -11.07 -16.03 -16.40
C PHE A 324 -12.11 -15.63 -15.35
N ARG A 325 -13.04 -16.52 -15.15
CA ARG A 325 -13.95 -16.57 -14.00
C ARG A 325 -13.94 -17.97 -13.40
N PHE A 326 -14.41 -18.12 -12.18
CA PHE A 326 -14.70 -19.47 -11.67
C PHE A 326 -15.83 -20.09 -12.49
N ALA A 327 -15.69 -21.39 -12.78
CA ALA A 327 -16.71 -22.12 -13.50
C ALA A 327 -18.00 -22.23 -12.66
N THR A 328 -19.14 -22.21 -13.33
CA THR A 328 -20.44 -22.45 -12.68
C THR A 328 -20.60 -23.91 -12.29
N LEU A 329 -21.49 -24.21 -11.34
CA LEU A 329 -21.76 -25.58 -10.92
C LEU A 329 -22.21 -26.46 -12.09
N GLY A 330 -23.00 -25.90 -13.02
CA GLY A 330 -23.44 -26.61 -14.23
C GLY A 330 -22.29 -26.98 -15.17
N GLU A 331 -21.33 -26.06 -15.40
CA GLU A 331 -20.13 -26.33 -16.19
C GLU A 331 -19.26 -27.41 -15.54
N ILE A 332 -19.11 -27.33 -14.20
CA ILE A 332 -18.36 -28.33 -13.43
C ILE A 332 -19.05 -29.72 -13.55
N GLU A 333 -20.35 -29.82 -13.31
CA GLU A 333 -21.07 -31.07 -13.39
C GLU A 333 -21.03 -31.67 -14.82
N GLU A 334 -21.11 -30.83 -15.83
CA GLU A 334 -21.03 -31.25 -17.24
C GLU A 334 -19.68 -31.86 -17.61
N HIS A 335 -18.56 -31.30 -17.10
CA HIS A 335 -17.21 -31.72 -17.44
C HIS A 335 -16.64 -32.79 -16.52
N PHE A 336 -17.00 -32.76 -15.25
CA PHE A 336 -16.49 -33.67 -14.23
C PHE A 336 -17.50 -34.74 -13.77
N GLY A 337 -18.78 -34.45 -13.86
CA GLY A 337 -19.85 -35.34 -13.39
C GLY A 337 -20.05 -35.34 -11.89
N CYS A 338 -19.48 -34.40 -11.20
CA CYS A 338 -19.51 -34.26 -9.76
C CYS A 338 -19.45 -32.78 -9.38
N LEU A 339 -19.92 -32.47 -8.19
CA LEU A 339 -19.83 -31.12 -7.61
C LEU A 339 -18.44 -30.89 -6.97
N PRO A 340 -18.06 -29.61 -6.73
CA PRO A 340 -16.83 -29.25 -6.04
C PRO A 340 -16.64 -30.01 -4.72
N GLY A 341 -15.37 -30.32 -4.41
CA GLY A 341 -14.94 -31.05 -3.23
C GLY A 341 -14.40 -32.44 -3.54
N TYR A 342 -14.74 -32.98 -4.71
CA TYR A 342 -14.34 -34.34 -5.14
C TYR A 342 -13.74 -34.35 -6.55
N LEU A 343 -13.34 -33.18 -7.07
CA LEU A 343 -12.85 -33.03 -8.44
C LEU A 343 -11.40 -33.47 -8.57
N GLY A 344 -11.08 -34.07 -9.71
CA GLY A 344 -9.71 -34.49 -10.05
C GLY A 344 -9.51 -34.61 -11.56
N PRO A 345 -8.25 -34.78 -12.00
CA PRO A 345 -7.91 -34.85 -13.42
C PRO A 345 -8.16 -36.23 -14.06
N ILE A 346 -8.56 -37.24 -13.29
CA ILE A 346 -8.77 -38.60 -13.74
C ILE A 346 -10.27 -38.90 -13.91
N GLY A 347 -10.66 -39.47 -15.05
CA GLY A 347 -12.04 -39.85 -15.29
C GLY A 347 -12.97 -38.68 -15.65
N LEU A 348 -12.47 -37.67 -16.34
CA LEU A 348 -13.25 -36.54 -16.84
C LEU A 348 -14.34 -36.98 -17.81
N LYS A 349 -15.55 -36.41 -17.71
CA LYS A 349 -16.62 -36.62 -18.68
C LYS A 349 -16.41 -35.89 -20.00
N LYS A 350 -15.82 -34.68 -19.94
CA LYS A 350 -15.43 -33.89 -21.10
C LYS A 350 -14.00 -33.42 -20.92
N GLN A 351 -13.33 -33.25 -22.06
CA GLN A 351 -11.95 -32.76 -22.07
C GLN A 351 -11.90 -31.31 -21.56
N VAL A 352 -10.93 -31.02 -20.68
CA VAL A 352 -10.61 -29.68 -20.20
C VAL A 352 -9.14 -29.37 -20.43
N GLN A 353 -8.78 -28.11 -20.46
CA GLN A 353 -7.38 -27.70 -20.41
C GLN A 353 -6.86 -27.81 -18.98
N ILE A 354 -5.74 -28.49 -18.79
CA ILE A 354 -5.15 -28.69 -17.46
C ILE A 354 -3.89 -27.86 -17.34
N VAL A 355 -3.83 -27.04 -16.29
CA VAL A 355 -2.64 -26.27 -15.90
C VAL A 355 -2.19 -26.78 -14.54
N VAL A 356 -0.94 -27.15 -14.45
CA VAL A 356 -0.37 -27.77 -13.24
C VAL A 356 0.60 -26.81 -12.59
N ASP A 357 0.45 -26.60 -11.29
CA ASP A 357 1.42 -25.84 -10.51
C ASP A 357 2.78 -26.54 -10.49
N ARG A 358 3.86 -25.75 -10.43
CA ARG A 358 5.25 -26.23 -10.41
C ARG A 358 5.50 -27.28 -9.30
N ASP A 359 4.90 -27.09 -8.11
CA ASP A 359 5.01 -28.06 -7.01
C ASP A 359 4.32 -29.40 -7.35
N VAL A 360 3.10 -29.34 -7.92
CA VAL A 360 2.32 -30.54 -8.27
C VAL A 360 3.00 -31.33 -9.40
N ALA A 361 3.65 -30.65 -10.33
CA ALA A 361 4.35 -31.30 -11.45
C ALA A 361 5.46 -32.24 -11.00
N VAL A 362 6.03 -32.04 -9.81
CA VAL A 362 7.11 -32.88 -9.25
C VAL A 362 6.64 -33.80 -8.12
N MET A 363 5.33 -33.86 -7.83
CA MET A 363 4.78 -34.73 -6.79
C MET A 363 4.69 -36.18 -7.28
N SER A 364 4.80 -37.11 -6.32
CA SER A 364 4.51 -38.55 -6.48
C SER A 364 3.55 -39.01 -5.39
N ASP A 365 2.79 -40.06 -5.69
CA ASP A 365 1.84 -40.70 -4.76
C ASP A 365 0.83 -39.72 -4.13
N TRP A 366 0.37 -38.74 -4.92
CA TRP A 366 -0.50 -37.69 -4.43
C TRP A 366 -1.99 -38.09 -4.44
N VAL A 367 -2.82 -37.32 -3.75
CA VAL A 367 -4.25 -37.56 -3.57
C VAL A 367 -5.05 -36.46 -4.26
N CYS A 368 -6.08 -36.84 -5.03
CA CYS A 368 -7.04 -35.91 -5.64
C CYS A 368 -8.47 -36.46 -5.57
N GLY A 369 -9.46 -35.65 -5.94
CA GLY A 369 -10.85 -36.10 -6.09
C GLY A 369 -10.99 -37.16 -7.19
N ALA A 370 -11.98 -38.03 -7.02
CA ALA A 370 -12.28 -39.12 -7.94
C ALA A 370 -13.36 -38.78 -8.98
N ASN A 371 -13.81 -37.53 -9.06
CA ASN A 371 -14.98 -37.09 -9.82
C ASN A 371 -16.27 -37.88 -9.46
N GLU A 372 -16.33 -38.32 -8.21
CA GLU A 372 -17.46 -39.02 -7.62
C GLU A 372 -17.62 -38.60 -6.17
N ALA A 373 -18.83 -38.27 -5.75
CA ALA A 373 -19.14 -37.85 -4.39
C ALA A 373 -18.63 -38.87 -3.37
N ASP A 374 -18.02 -38.41 -2.30
CA ASP A 374 -17.47 -39.22 -1.21
C ASP A 374 -16.29 -40.12 -1.57
N PHE A 375 -15.61 -39.86 -2.70
CA PHE A 375 -14.42 -40.63 -3.10
C PHE A 375 -13.25 -39.73 -3.52
N HIS A 376 -12.04 -40.15 -3.14
CA HIS A 376 -10.78 -39.62 -3.62
C HIS A 376 -9.89 -40.74 -4.20
N ILE A 377 -8.90 -40.37 -5.01
CA ILE A 377 -7.90 -41.26 -5.56
C ILE A 377 -6.59 -41.02 -4.84
N THR A 378 -5.99 -42.06 -4.28
CA THR A 378 -4.66 -42.03 -3.62
C THR A 378 -3.63 -42.68 -4.51
N GLY A 379 -2.34 -42.36 -4.29
CA GLY A 379 -1.22 -42.95 -5.02
C GLY A 379 -1.13 -42.55 -6.49
N VAL A 380 -1.60 -41.36 -6.84
CA VAL A 380 -1.59 -40.83 -8.22
C VAL A 380 -0.18 -40.41 -8.61
N ASN A 381 0.25 -40.77 -9.83
CA ASN A 381 1.56 -40.43 -10.36
C ASN A 381 1.51 -40.05 -11.83
N TRP A 382 2.27 -39.02 -12.16
CA TRP A 382 2.53 -38.60 -13.53
C TRP A 382 3.31 -39.68 -14.31
N GLY A 383 3.05 -39.80 -15.59
CA GLY A 383 3.72 -40.77 -16.47
C GLY A 383 3.22 -42.20 -16.32
N ARG A 384 2.49 -42.53 -15.25
CA ARG A 384 1.88 -43.85 -15.01
C ARG A 384 0.34 -43.80 -15.10
N ASP A 385 -0.28 -42.93 -14.33
CA ASP A 385 -1.75 -42.85 -14.19
C ASP A 385 -2.35 -41.69 -15.04
N LEU A 386 -1.53 -40.69 -15.26
CA LEU A 386 -1.78 -39.53 -16.10
C LEU A 386 -0.57 -39.28 -16.99
N PRO A 387 -0.76 -38.72 -18.22
CA PRO A 387 0.36 -38.25 -19.01
C PRO A 387 1.15 -37.17 -18.26
N GLU A 388 2.41 -36.97 -18.61
CA GLU A 388 3.19 -35.84 -18.08
C GLU A 388 2.46 -34.51 -18.37
N PRO A 389 2.48 -33.54 -17.42
CA PRO A 389 1.73 -32.32 -17.57
C PRO A 389 2.25 -31.48 -18.75
N ALA A 390 1.35 -31.19 -19.70
CA ALA A 390 1.69 -30.42 -20.89
C ALA A 390 1.88 -28.92 -20.60
N LEU A 391 1.22 -28.39 -19.58
CA LEU A 391 1.29 -26.99 -19.19
C LEU A 391 1.58 -26.88 -17.69
N VAL A 392 2.79 -26.44 -17.36
CA VAL A 392 3.24 -26.22 -15.97
C VAL A 392 3.53 -24.73 -15.79
N ALA A 393 2.97 -24.12 -14.74
CA ALA A 393 3.14 -22.70 -14.46
C ALA A 393 3.21 -22.43 -12.95
N ASP A 394 3.64 -21.24 -12.59
CA ASP A 394 3.54 -20.71 -11.24
C ASP A 394 2.11 -20.18 -11.02
N LEU A 395 1.32 -20.92 -10.26
CA LEU A 395 -0.12 -20.64 -10.05
C LEU A 395 -0.44 -20.13 -8.64
N ARG A 396 0.53 -20.17 -7.71
CA ARG A 396 0.26 -20.03 -6.29
C ARG A 396 0.86 -18.78 -5.67
N ASN A 397 0.31 -18.40 -4.53
CA ASN A 397 1.00 -17.52 -3.61
C ASN A 397 2.23 -18.24 -3.04
N VAL A 398 3.31 -17.49 -2.83
CA VAL A 398 4.47 -18.00 -2.08
C VAL A 398 4.10 -18.17 -0.61
N VAL A 399 4.84 -19.03 0.08
CA VAL A 399 4.72 -19.25 1.52
C VAL A 399 6.06 -19.02 2.21
N VAL A 400 6.01 -18.75 3.52
CA VAL A 400 7.24 -18.64 4.32
C VAL A 400 8.07 -19.91 4.20
N GLY A 401 9.38 -19.74 3.91
CA GLY A 401 10.31 -20.84 3.71
C GLY A 401 10.48 -21.32 2.27
N ASP A 402 9.71 -20.80 1.31
CA ASP A 402 9.98 -21.00 -0.11
C ASP A 402 11.37 -20.46 -0.48
N ALA A 403 12.03 -21.10 -1.45
CA ALA A 403 13.31 -20.60 -1.95
C ALA A 403 13.16 -19.22 -2.59
N SER A 404 14.08 -18.31 -2.28
CA SER A 404 14.09 -16.98 -2.89
C SER A 404 14.46 -17.05 -4.37
N PRO A 405 13.76 -16.33 -5.27
CA PRO A 405 14.05 -16.33 -6.70
C PRO A 405 15.47 -15.87 -7.07
N ASP A 406 16.13 -15.11 -6.22
CA ASP A 406 17.53 -14.68 -6.39
C ASP A 406 18.56 -15.72 -5.93
N GLY A 407 18.11 -16.85 -5.39
CA GLY A 407 18.97 -17.94 -4.92
C GLY A 407 19.74 -17.66 -3.63
N GLN A 408 19.42 -16.57 -2.90
CA GLN A 408 20.18 -16.13 -1.73
C GLN A 408 19.53 -16.48 -0.39
N GLY A 409 18.60 -17.42 -0.35
CA GLY A 409 17.97 -17.84 0.90
C GLY A 409 16.53 -18.27 0.74
N VAL A 410 15.75 -18.06 1.81
CA VAL A 410 14.34 -18.40 1.87
C VAL A 410 13.48 -17.16 2.09
N LEU A 411 12.24 -17.23 1.65
CA LEU A 411 11.27 -16.13 1.73
C LEU A 411 10.68 -16.01 3.13
N ALA A 412 10.53 -14.77 3.58
CA ALA A 412 9.75 -14.36 4.72
C ALA A 412 8.60 -13.44 4.26
N ILE A 413 7.57 -13.31 5.08
CA ILE A 413 6.39 -12.49 4.79
C ILE A 413 6.13 -11.55 5.96
N GLU A 414 5.96 -10.26 5.65
CA GLU A 414 5.57 -9.21 6.58
C GLU A 414 4.30 -8.52 6.10
N ARG A 415 3.70 -7.69 6.97
CA ARG A 415 2.59 -6.82 6.59
C ARG A 415 3.11 -5.42 6.33
N GLY A 416 2.55 -4.78 5.30
CA GLY A 416 2.92 -3.43 4.90
C GLY A 416 1.74 -2.53 4.60
N ILE A 417 2.01 -1.23 4.68
CA ILE A 417 1.12 -0.15 4.31
C ILE A 417 1.73 0.54 3.11
N GLU A 418 1.08 0.46 1.96
CA GLU A 418 1.51 1.17 0.76
C GLU A 418 1.40 2.69 0.95
N VAL A 419 2.52 3.38 0.94
CA VAL A 419 2.60 4.83 1.11
C VAL A 419 3.06 5.56 -0.14
N GLY A 420 3.68 4.86 -1.07
CA GLY A 420 4.13 5.41 -2.34
C GLY A 420 4.27 4.34 -3.41
N HIS A 421 4.14 4.75 -4.67
CA HIS A 421 4.21 3.86 -5.80
C HIS A 421 4.83 4.59 -6.99
N VAL A 422 5.74 3.94 -7.69
CA VAL A 422 6.40 4.44 -8.91
C VAL A 422 6.12 3.50 -10.07
N PHE A 423 5.71 4.05 -11.20
CA PHE A 423 5.33 3.31 -12.41
C PHE A 423 6.11 3.80 -13.63
N TYR A 424 6.52 2.89 -14.47
CA TYR A 424 6.87 3.16 -15.87
C TYR A 424 5.68 2.78 -16.75
N LEU A 425 5.10 3.75 -17.43
CA LEU A 425 3.84 3.60 -18.19
C LEU A 425 4.05 3.32 -19.69
N GLY A 426 5.27 3.54 -20.19
CA GLY A 426 5.53 3.51 -21.62
C GLY A 426 4.72 4.58 -22.39
N THR A 427 4.19 4.22 -23.54
CA THR A 427 3.40 5.11 -24.40
C THR A 427 1.89 4.94 -24.23
N LYS A 428 1.42 4.21 -23.22
CA LYS A 428 0.01 3.85 -23.06
C LYS A 428 -0.93 5.07 -23.16
N TYR A 429 -0.66 6.13 -22.41
CA TYR A 429 -1.50 7.34 -22.39
C TYR A 429 -1.18 8.27 -23.55
N SER A 430 0.08 8.51 -23.84
CA SER A 430 0.50 9.37 -24.94
C SER A 430 -0.01 8.88 -26.30
N GLN A 431 -0.02 7.58 -26.51
CA GLN A 431 -0.54 6.95 -27.73
C GLN A 431 -2.06 7.06 -27.81
N ALA A 432 -2.79 6.74 -26.73
CA ALA A 432 -4.25 6.83 -26.68
C ALA A 432 -4.75 8.27 -26.92
N MET A 433 -4.03 9.26 -26.39
CA MET A 433 -4.38 10.69 -26.49
C MET A 433 -3.64 11.44 -27.60
N ASN A 434 -2.91 10.74 -28.45
CA ASN A 434 -2.09 11.32 -29.55
C ASN A 434 -1.14 12.43 -29.06
N ALA A 435 -0.50 12.23 -27.92
CA ALA A 435 0.49 13.16 -27.35
C ALA A 435 1.87 12.90 -27.95
N THR A 436 2.24 13.68 -28.98
CA THR A 436 3.48 13.53 -29.74
C THR A 436 4.39 14.77 -29.61
N PHE A 437 5.67 14.55 -29.82
CA PHE A 437 6.69 15.58 -30.00
C PHE A 437 7.47 15.33 -31.31
N LEU A 438 8.14 16.34 -31.83
CA LEU A 438 9.02 16.17 -32.98
C LEU A 438 10.41 15.78 -32.51
N ASP A 439 10.93 14.67 -33.06
CA ASP A 439 12.31 14.23 -32.84
C ASP A 439 13.33 15.12 -33.55
N GLN A 440 14.61 14.81 -33.44
CA GLN A 440 15.69 15.57 -34.10
C GLN A 440 15.64 15.58 -35.61
N ASN A 441 14.88 14.65 -36.21
CA ASN A 441 14.66 14.54 -37.67
C ASN A 441 13.32 15.16 -38.10
N GLY A 442 12.60 15.82 -37.17
CA GLY A 442 11.29 16.41 -37.42
C GLY A 442 10.14 15.39 -37.55
N LYS A 443 10.35 14.14 -37.11
CA LYS A 443 9.31 13.10 -37.13
C LYS A 443 8.53 13.08 -35.82
N PRO A 444 7.20 12.93 -35.84
CA PRO A 444 6.39 12.80 -34.66
C PRO A 444 6.68 11.47 -33.95
N GLN A 445 6.89 11.53 -32.62
CA GLN A 445 7.09 10.41 -31.72
C GLN A 445 6.15 10.54 -30.53
N PHE A 446 5.63 9.43 -30.01
CA PHE A 446 4.88 9.43 -28.75
C PHE A 446 5.81 9.61 -27.57
N MET A 447 5.36 10.36 -26.56
CA MET A 447 6.13 10.56 -25.33
C MET A 447 6.08 9.29 -24.48
N GLU A 448 7.23 8.88 -23.96
CA GLU A 448 7.30 7.86 -22.92
C GLU A 448 6.96 8.47 -21.57
N MET A 449 6.19 7.78 -20.74
CA MET A 449 5.65 8.34 -19.51
C MET A 449 5.96 7.48 -18.29
N GLY A 450 6.07 8.13 -17.15
CA GLY A 450 6.07 7.55 -15.81
C GLY A 450 5.04 8.25 -14.92
N CYS A 451 4.56 7.54 -13.89
CA CYS A 451 3.62 8.06 -12.89
C CYS A 451 4.12 7.69 -11.50
N TYR A 452 4.05 8.64 -10.55
CA TYR A 452 4.70 8.51 -9.24
C TYR A 452 3.82 9.10 -8.14
N GLY A 453 3.17 8.24 -7.34
CA GLY A 453 2.23 8.65 -6.29
C GLY A 453 2.77 8.51 -4.87
N ILE A 454 2.43 9.43 -3.98
CA ILE A 454 2.61 9.33 -2.52
C ILE A 454 1.32 9.74 -1.82
N GLY A 455 0.82 8.89 -0.93
CA GLY A 455 -0.35 9.17 -0.10
C GLY A 455 -0.01 10.11 1.05
N ILE A 456 -0.12 11.41 0.84
CA ILE A 456 0.28 12.46 1.81
C ILE A 456 -0.49 12.30 3.14
N THR A 457 -1.80 12.12 3.10
CA THR A 457 -2.61 11.95 4.31
C THR A 457 -2.51 10.56 4.93
N ARG A 458 -2.05 9.55 4.18
CA ARG A 458 -1.80 8.20 4.69
C ARG A 458 -0.51 8.12 5.50
N LEU A 459 0.50 8.90 5.17
CA LEU A 459 1.82 8.88 5.82
C LEU A 459 1.78 9.15 7.33
N PRO A 460 1.05 10.16 7.87
CA PRO A 460 0.90 10.32 9.30
C PRO A 460 0.32 9.09 10.00
N ALA A 461 -0.69 8.45 9.41
CA ALA A 461 -1.28 7.24 9.95
C ALA A 461 -0.28 6.07 9.94
N ALA A 462 0.45 5.87 8.85
CA ALA A 462 1.50 4.84 8.75
C ALA A 462 2.64 5.08 9.77
N ALA A 463 3.04 6.34 9.99
CA ALA A 463 4.03 6.71 10.98
C ALA A 463 3.57 6.36 12.41
N ILE A 464 2.29 6.58 12.73
CA ILE A 464 1.72 6.23 14.03
C ILE A 464 1.68 4.71 14.23
N GLU A 465 1.34 3.94 13.19
CA GLU A 465 1.32 2.46 13.30
C GLU A 465 2.68 1.89 13.72
N GLN A 466 3.79 2.53 13.33
CA GLN A 466 5.13 2.15 13.76
C GLN A 466 5.56 2.79 15.10
N ASN A 467 4.96 3.92 15.48
CA ASN A 467 5.48 4.79 16.53
C ASN A 467 4.37 5.25 17.48
N HIS A 468 3.97 4.38 18.37
CA HIS A 468 3.01 4.68 19.43
C HIS A 468 3.23 3.78 20.65
N ASP A 469 2.64 4.17 21.77
CA ASP A 469 2.51 3.35 22.98
C ASP A 469 1.10 3.53 23.60
N GLU A 470 0.89 2.99 24.78
CA GLU A 470 -0.39 3.08 25.51
C GLU A 470 -0.77 4.53 25.86
N ARG A 471 0.21 5.43 26.01
CA ARG A 471 0.01 6.84 26.35
C ARG A 471 -0.38 7.68 25.14
N GLY A 472 0.03 7.30 23.94
CA GLY A 472 -0.28 8.03 22.73
C GLY A 472 0.72 7.88 21.60
N ILE A 473 0.78 8.89 20.73
CA ILE A 473 1.66 8.93 19.57
C ILE A 473 3.11 9.21 19.98
N ILE A 474 4.06 8.67 19.23
CA ILE A 474 5.49 8.93 19.36
C ILE A 474 6.00 9.39 17.99
N TRP A 475 5.83 10.68 17.66
CA TRP A 475 6.24 11.16 16.36
C TRP A 475 7.75 11.07 16.16
N PRO A 476 8.21 10.68 14.94
CA PRO A 476 9.52 11.10 14.47
C PRO A 476 9.57 12.64 14.44
N ASP A 477 10.70 13.23 14.83
CA ASP A 477 10.83 14.70 15.00
C ASP A 477 10.42 15.48 13.74
N ALA A 478 10.76 14.95 12.57
CA ALA A 478 10.41 15.56 11.28
C ALA A 478 8.90 15.70 11.03
N LEU A 479 8.07 14.88 11.69
CA LEU A 479 6.62 14.81 11.49
C LEU A 479 5.81 15.42 12.64
N ALA A 480 6.42 15.65 13.80
CA ALA A 480 5.72 16.13 14.98
C ALA A 480 4.99 17.45 14.71
N PRO A 481 3.74 17.64 15.19
CA PRO A 481 2.97 18.87 14.96
C PRO A 481 3.64 20.11 15.56
N PHE A 482 4.32 19.93 16.69
CA PHE A 482 5.25 20.87 17.33
C PHE A 482 6.47 20.09 17.78
N THR A 483 7.62 20.72 17.73
CA THR A 483 8.87 20.08 18.13
C THR A 483 9.05 20.12 19.64
N VAL A 484 8.73 21.26 20.25
CA VAL A 484 8.88 21.49 21.70
C VAL A 484 7.55 21.98 22.28
N VAL A 485 7.22 21.52 23.48
CA VAL A 485 6.15 22.12 24.29
C VAL A 485 6.69 22.56 25.65
N LEU A 486 6.38 23.79 26.01
CA LEU A 486 6.63 24.35 27.35
C LEU A 486 5.35 24.21 28.18
N CYS A 487 5.47 23.57 29.34
CA CYS A 487 4.38 23.27 30.25
C CYS A 487 4.57 24.01 31.58
N PRO A 488 4.09 25.27 31.71
CA PRO A 488 4.15 26.01 32.98
C PRO A 488 3.15 25.45 33.98
N ILE A 489 3.65 25.10 35.16
CA ILE A 489 2.85 24.53 36.27
C ILE A 489 2.40 25.66 37.18
N ASN A 490 1.09 25.89 37.29
CA ASN A 490 0.50 26.92 38.16
C ASN A 490 1.03 28.36 37.87
N ALA A 491 1.26 28.71 36.62
CA ALA A 491 1.78 30.03 36.20
C ALA A 491 0.91 31.20 36.71
N GLU A 492 -0.40 31.02 36.89
CA GLU A 492 -1.29 32.05 37.42
C GLU A 492 -0.97 32.44 38.88
N ARG A 493 -0.36 31.50 39.63
CA ARG A 493 -0.02 31.68 41.07
C ARG A 493 1.46 31.94 41.31
N SER A 494 2.31 31.72 40.29
CA SER A 494 3.76 31.91 40.37
C SER A 494 4.23 32.88 39.26
N PRO A 495 4.54 34.14 39.61
CA PRO A 495 5.12 35.10 38.68
C PRO A 495 6.47 34.61 38.11
N GLU A 496 7.25 33.86 38.86
CA GLU A 496 8.52 33.32 38.43
C GLU A 496 8.35 32.24 37.36
N VAL A 497 7.43 31.30 37.54
CA VAL A 497 7.08 30.30 36.50
C VAL A 497 6.62 31.00 35.24
N LYS A 498 5.74 32.00 35.36
CA LYS A 498 5.26 32.76 34.22
C LYS A 498 6.38 33.47 33.48
N ALA A 499 7.21 34.21 34.19
CA ALA A 499 8.34 34.97 33.60
C ALA A 499 9.37 34.05 32.92
N THR A 500 9.74 32.95 33.56
CA THR A 500 10.67 31.96 32.99
C THR A 500 10.09 31.29 31.75
N SER A 501 8.82 30.93 31.78
CA SER A 501 8.15 30.31 30.61
C SER A 501 8.09 31.25 29.42
N GLU A 502 7.79 32.53 29.64
CA GLU A 502 7.77 33.55 28.57
C GLU A 502 9.16 33.81 28.01
N ALA A 503 10.19 33.84 28.88
CA ALA A 503 11.57 34.03 28.44
C ALA A 503 12.06 32.84 27.57
N LEU A 504 11.88 31.60 28.03
CA LEU A 504 12.24 30.40 27.27
C LEU A 504 11.44 30.31 25.95
N TYR A 505 10.17 30.66 25.97
CA TYR A 505 9.35 30.69 24.77
C TYR A 505 9.87 31.70 23.73
N ALA A 506 10.21 32.91 24.17
CA ALA A 506 10.78 33.94 23.31
C ALA A 506 12.14 33.52 22.72
N GLU A 507 13.00 32.92 23.54
CA GLU A 507 14.33 32.47 23.13
C GLU A 507 14.23 31.33 22.10
N LEU A 508 13.38 30.32 22.32
CA LEU A 508 13.15 29.22 21.37
C LEU A 508 12.55 29.72 20.05
N LEU A 509 11.60 30.66 20.10
CA LEU A 509 11.06 31.30 18.89
C LEU A 509 12.15 32.05 18.09
N ALA A 510 12.99 32.83 18.80
CA ALA A 510 14.09 33.56 18.17
C ALA A 510 15.12 32.61 17.53
N ALA A 511 15.30 31.41 18.10
CA ALA A 511 16.13 30.35 17.55
C ALA A 511 15.45 29.57 16.39
N GLY A 512 14.23 29.92 15.99
CA GLY A 512 13.49 29.26 14.91
C GLY A 512 12.88 27.91 15.27
N VAL A 513 12.75 27.58 16.57
CA VAL A 513 12.16 26.33 17.04
C VAL A 513 10.64 26.41 16.94
N ASP A 514 10.04 25.34 16.42
CA ASP A 514 8.57 25.17 16.36
C ASP A 514 8.04 24.78 17.75
N VAL A 515 7.83 25.80 18.59
CA VAL A 515 7.50 25.66 20.01
C VAL A 515 6.06 26.03 20.33
N MET A 516 5.41 25.24 21.19
CA MET A 516 4.12 25.50 21.82
C MET A 516 4.33 25.89 23.28
N LEU A 517 3.70 27.01 23.71
CA LEU A 517 3.56 27.35 25.13
C LEU A 517 2.16 26.98 25.59
N ASP A 518 2.03 26.07 26.58
CA ASP A 518 0.72 25.70 27.13
C ASP A 518 0.29 26.65 28.24
N ASP A 519 -0.34 27.72 27.84
CA ASP A 519 -0.85 28.81 28.70
C ASP A 519 -2.34 28.66 29.02
N ARG A 520 -2.92 27.45 28.90
CA ARG A 520 -4.35 27.20 29.19
C ARG A 520 -4.68 27.19 30.68
N GLY A 521 -3.70 27.11 31.56
CA GLY A 521 -3.92 27.00 33.00
C GLY A 521 -4.47 25.65 33.47
N GLU A 522 -4.29 24.59 32.65
CA GLU A 522 -4.74 23.24 32.96
C GLU A 522 -3.96 22.61 34.13
N ARG A 523 -4.58 21.64 34.80
CA ARG A 523 -3.89 20.85 35.81
C ARG A 523 -2.74 20.06 35.19
N PRO A 524 -1.58 19.93 35.86
CA PRO A 524 -0.39 19.27 35.31
C PRO A 524 -0.68 17.88 34.71
N GLY A 525 -1.46 17.05 35.41
CA GLY A 525 -1.81 15.72 34.92
C GLY A 525 -2.60 15.70 33.62
N ALA A 526 -3.54 16.62 33.44
CA ALA A 526 -4.33 16.76 32.20
C ALA A 526 -3.45 17.32 31.08
N MET A 527 -2.69 18.38 31.38
CA MET A 527 -1.76 19.00 30.43
C MET A 527 -0.73 17.99 29.89
N PHE A 528 -0.11 17.21 30.78
CA PHE A 528 0.88 16.20 30.37
C PHE A 528 0.25 15.07 29.55
N ALA A 529 -0.95 14.60 29.95
CA ALA A 529 -1.68 13.57 29.22
C ALA A 529 -2.05 14.01 27.78
N ASP A 530 -2.45 15.28 27.61
CA ASP A 530 -2.71 15.83 26.26
C ASP A 530 -1.46 15.77 25.38
N TRP A 531 -0.32 16.26 25.89
CA TRP A 531 0.92 16.32 25.09
C TRP A 531 1.57 14.96 24.86
N GLU A 532 1.39 14.01 25.78
CA GLU A 532 1.79 12.61 25.58
C GLU A 532 0.92 11.93 24.53
N LEU A 533 -0.39 12.16 24.56
CA LEU A 533 -1.33 11.65 23.55
C LEU A 533 -1.03 12.22 22.16
N ILE A 534 -0.82 13.54 22.06
CA ILE A 534 -0.46 14.23 20.82
C ILE A 534 0.92 13.78 20.32
N GLY A 535 1.83 13.46 21.23
CA GLY A 535 3.15 12.91 20.91
C GLY A 535 4.20 13.94 20.58
N VAL A 536 4.16 15.14 21.19
CA VAL A 536 5.22 16.15 21.01
C VAL A 536 6.55 15.61 21.54
N PRO A 537 7.64 15.63 20.74
CA PRO A 537 8.90 14.97 21.11
C PRO A 537 9.55 15.51 22.36
N HIS A 538 9.61 16.84 22.52
CA HIS A 538 10.33 17.48 23.60
C HIS A 538 9.38 18.27 24.51
N ARG A 539 9.29 17.87 25.77
CA ARG A 539 8.50 18.56 26.80
C ARG A 539 9.39 19.15 27.86
N VAL A 540 9.16 20.43 28.18
CA VAL A 540 9.83 21.14 29.29
C VAL A 540 8.77 21.55 30.31
N ASN A 541 8.83 20.97 31.49
CA ASN A 541 7.96 21.33 32.60
C ASN A 541 8.63 22.42 33.42
N ILE A 542 7.91 23.50 33.68
CA ILE A 542 8.42 24.67 34.43
C ILE A 542 7.56 24.82 35.67
N GLY A 543 8.10 24.45 36.80
CA GLY A 543 7.40 24.44 38.11
C GLY A 543 8.18 25.17 39.17
N ASP A 544 7.46 25.75 40.13
CA ASP A 544 7.98 26.55 41.23
C ASP A 544 9.10 25.86 42.04
N ARG A 545 8.92 24.57 42.32
CA ARG A 545 9.89 23.77 43.08
C ARG A 545 11.21 23.64 42.34
N ALA A 546 11.14 23.27 41.07
CA ALA A 546 12.31 23.08 40.22
C ALA A 546 13.06 24.41 40.01
N LEU A 547 12.33 25.53 39.80
CA LEU A 547 12.93 26.85 39.65
C LEU A 547 13.69 27.32 40.90
N LYS A 548 13.18 27.05 42.09
CA LYS A 548 13.91 27.35 43.37
C LYS A 548 15.24 26.59 43.47
N GLU A 549 15.36 25.46 42.79
CA GLU A 549 16.57 24.66 42.70
C GLU A 549 17.39 25.02 41.42
N GLY A 550 16.97 26.03 40.65
CA GLY A 550 17.67 26.55 39.46
C GLY A 550 17.53 25.72 38.22
N HIS A 551 16.56 24.82 38.15
CA HIS A 551 16.37 23.95 36.99
C HIS A 551 14.92 23.90 36.52
N VAL A 552 14.73 23.33 35.31
CA VAL A 552 13.46 22.88 34.72
C VAL A 552 13.51 21.37 34.54
N GLU A 553 12.37 20.73 34.33
CA GLU A 553 12.30 19.30 34.04
C GLU A 553 12.13 19.09 32.53
N TYR A 554 13.08 18.40 31.93
CA TYR A 554 13.03 18.03 30.51
C TYR A 554 12.68 16.55 30.35
N GLN A 555 11.79 16.23 29.40
CA GLN A 555 11.47 14.85 29.04
C GLN A 555 11.30 14.74 27.52
N HIS A 556 12.06 13.83 26.90
CA HIS A 556 11.76 13.38 25.55
C HIS A 556 10.60 12.38 25.59
N ARG A 557 9.75 12.35 24.55
CA ARG A 557 8.55 11.49 24.51
C ARG A 557 8.87 9.99 24.67
N ARG A 558 10.08 9.56 24.30
CA ARG A 558 10.56 8.18 24.44
C ARG A 558 11.17 7.88 25.80
N ASP A 559 11.42 8.89 26.62
CA ASP A 559 12.05 8.71 27.94
C ASP A 559 11.03 8.22 28.97
N ALA A 560 11.47 7.34 29.86
CA ALA A 560 10.63 6.85 30.95
C ALA A 560 10.36 7.90 32.03
N ALA A 561 11.29 8.85 32.22
CA ALA A 561 11.22 9.88 33.25
C ALA A 561 11.83 11.21 32.79
N ALA A 562 11.39 12.29 33.41
CA ALA A 562 11.99 13.61 33.20
C ALA A 562 13.35 13.72 33.88
N SER A 563 14.24 14.55 33.33
CA SER A 563 15.53 14.91 33.88
C SER A 563 15.58 16.40 34.26
N ALA A 564 16.31 16.72 35.34
CA ALA A 564 16.55 18.10 35.76
C ALA A 564 17.62 18.73 34.84
N VAL A 565 17.33 19.91 34.30
CA VAL A 565 18.24 20.67 33.42
C VAL A 565 18.31 22.12 33.96
N PRO A 566 19.49 22.71 34.13
CA PRO A 566 19.60 24.11 34.54
C PRO A 566 18.84 25.02 33.55
N VAL A 567 18.13 26.01 34.09
CA VAL A 567 17.34 26.96 33.28
C VAL A 567 18.16 27.60 32.16
N ALA A 568 19.43 27.95 32.48
CA ALA A 568 20.33 28.59 31.51
C ALA A 568 20.78 27.67 30.36
N ASP A 569 20.70 26.34 30.53
CA ASP A 569 21.25 25.36 29.58
C ASP A 569 20.19 24.73 28.70
N ILE A 570 18.90 24.81 29.07
CA ILE A 570 17.81 24.05 28.42
C ILE A 570 17.67 24.38 26.94
N VAL A 571 17.76 25.66 26.55
CA VAL A 571 17.63 26.06 25.15
C VAL A 571 18.80 25.53 24.33
N GLY A 572 20.05 25.68 24.82
CA GLY A 572 21.24 25.13 24.17
C GLY A 572 21.17 23.60 24.01
N GLN A 573 20.70 22.89 25.06
CA GLN A 573 20.50 21.44 25.01
C GLN A 573 19.44 21.03 23.97
N LEU A 574 18.31 21.74 23.91
CA LEU A 574 17.27 21.49 22.91
C LEU A 574 17.80 21.71 21.50
N LEU A 575 18.48 22.83 21.25
CA LEU A 575 19.05 23.12 19.92
C LEU A 575 20.04 22.05 19.47
N THR A 576 20.86 21.54 20.39
CA THR A 576 21.80 20.44 20.08
C THR A 576 21.06 19.16 19.70
N LYS A 577 19.99 18.81 20.43
CA LYS A 577 19.16 17.62 20.14
C LYS A 577 18.40 17.72 18.82
N LEU A 578 17.99 18.92 18.43
CA LEU A 578 17.26 19.17 17.18
C LEU A 578 18.17 19.20 15.94
N GLN A 579 19.48 19.29 16.11
CA GLN A 579 20.47 19.24 15.03
C GLN A 579 21.03 17.81 14.82
N ALA A 580 20.85 16.92 15.77
CA ALA A 580 21.32 15.52 15.74
C ALA A 580 20.34 14.62 15.00
#